data_bf6dbc262aec899817f42a2f32b5881a
#
_entry.id   bf6dbc262aec899817f42a2f32b5881a
#
_cell.length_a   1.000
_cell.length_b   1.000
_cell.length_c   1.000
_cell.angle_alpha   90.00
_cell.angle_beta   90.00
_cell.angle_gamma   90.00
#
_symmetry.space_group_name_H-M   'P 1'
#
loop_
_entity.id
_entity.type
_entity.pdbx_description
1 polymer ?
#
loop_
_entity_poly.entity_id
_entity_poly.type
_entity_poly.pdbx_seq_one_letter_code
_entity_poly.pdbx_strand_id
1 'polypeptide(L)'
;HWDAGQSRLFAATGPEGKVFAIDPQGRSEVYFDAEDGHVLCLAADGDALYAGTDGDAVVYRLRGPERAEVVHDFPGNEVTALAARDGMIAVAANEMPAPRRVTSKNRRSKAASRTPRPGKGRLWRVDADGRAERLHRHDDGHFTALAIDEDGTILVGEGKEGRILRVGPYANAGGPGTAATWVDVDERQVLAIDVGGDRPVFVTGDSAALYRVTEAAPDEALWTSKVLDAEFRARWGRLDWRGRGRVQFQTRSGNTEEP
;
A
#
# COMPACT_ATOMS: atom_id res chain seq x y z
N HIS A 1 13.68 -7.89 -5.62
CA HIS A 1 13.64 -8.86 -4.50
C HIS A 1 14.90 -9.72 -4.49
N TRP A 2 15.52 -9.86 -3.30
CA TRP A 2 16.66 -10.75 -3.09
C TRP A 2 16.18 -12.07 -2.47
N ASP A 3 16.44 -13.18 -3.14
CA ASP A 3 16.21 -14.53 -2.62
C ASP A 3 17.51 -15.08 -2.02
N ALA A 4 17.58 -15.09 -0.69
CA ALA A 4 18.76 -15.56 0.02
C ALA A 4 18.95 -17.10 -0.09
N GLY A 5 17.88 -17.86 -0.24
CA GLY A 5 17.93 -19.33 -0.37
C GLY A 5 18.56 -19.78 -1.67
N GLN A 6 18.27 -19.08 -2.76
CA GLN A 6 18.82 -19.34 -4.08
C GLN A 6 20.01 -18.44 -4.43
N SER A 7 20.36 -17.46 -3.58
CA SER A 7 21.35 -16.43 -3.84
C SER A 7 21.14 -15.75 -5.18
N ARG A 8 19.90 -15.32 -5.46
CA ARG A 8 19.50 -14.64 -6.69
C ARG A 8 18.78 -13.33 -6.42
N LEU A 9 19.00 -12.36 -7.29
CA LEU A 9 18.21 -11.14 -7.32
C LEU A 9 17.15 -11.25 -8.41
N PHE A 10 15.89 -11.03 -8.05
CA PHE A 10 14.82 -10.86 -9.02
C PHE A 10 14.57 -9.37 -9.23
N ALA A 11 14.60 -8.94 -10.50
CA ALA A 11 14.40 -7.56 -10.92
C ALA A 11 13.21 -7.45 -11.87
N ALA A 12 12.18 -6.74 -11.42
CA ALA A 12 11.01 -6.39 -12.21
C ALA A 12 11.30 -5.17 -13.09
N THR A 13 10.79 -5.17 -14.31
CA THR A 13 11.05 -4.14 -15.30
C THR A 13 9.80 -3.64 -16.03
N GLY A 14 9.94 -2.50 -16.69
CA GLY A 14 9.07 -1.95 -17.71
C GLY A 14 9.93 -1.30 -18.83
N PRO A 15 9.38 -1.02 -20.00
CA PRO A 15 7.98 -1.22 -20.43
C PRO A 15 7.68 -2.62 -21.00
N GLU A 16 8.61 -3.55 -20.96
CA GLU A 16 8.44 -4.88 -21.56
C GLU A 16 7.90 -5.93 -20.54
N GLY A 17 7.58 -5.55 -19.31
CA GLY A 17 6.93 -6.41 -18.32
C GLY A 17 7.73 -7.65 -17.91
N LYS A 18 9.08 -7.57 -17.90
CA LYS A 18 9.92 -8.73 -17.61
C LYS A 18 10.38 -8.76 -16.16
N VAL A 19 10.52 -9.98 -15.64
CA VAL A 19 11.25 -10.25 -14.40
C VAL A 19 12.54 -10.99 -14.78
N PHE A 20 13.67 -10.45 -14.39
CA PHE A 20 14.98 -11.08 -14.57
C PHE A 20 15.41 -11.77 -13.28
N ALA A 21 16.00 -12.95 -13.41
CA ALA A 21 16.77 -13.58 -12.35
C ALA A 21 18.25 -13.30 -12.59
N ILE A 22 18.93 -12.76 -11.59
CA ILE A 22 20.34 -12.33 -11.68
C ILE A 22 21.13 -13.08 -10.62
N ASP A 23 22.19 -13.79 -11.06
CA ASP A 23 23.06 -14.53 -10.15
C ASP A 23 24.12 -13.61 -9.49
N PRO A 24 24.89 -14.12 -8.48
CA PRO A 24 25.94 -13.34 -7.83
C PRO A 24 27.10 -12.92 -8.76
N GLN A 25 27.21 -13.52 -9.93
CA GLN A 25 28.20 -13.16 -10.94
C GLN A 25 27.69 -12.10 -11.90
N GLY A 26 26.43 -11.63 -11.73
CA GLY A 26 25.80 -10.64 -12.55
C GLY A 26 25.23 -11.15 -13.87
N ARG A 27 25.15 -12.48 -14.06
CA ARG A 27 24.50 -13.06 -15.24
C ARG A 27 23.00 -13.01 -15.04
N SER A 28 22.28 -12.53 -16.04
CA SER A 28 20.82 -12.38 -16.00
C SER A 28 20.15 -13.29 -17.01
N GLU A 29 19.02 -13.85 -16.63
CA GLU A 29 18.10 -14.57 -17.53
C GLU A 29 16.68 -14.05 -17.33
N VAL A 30 15.85 -14.11 -18.37
CA VAL A 30 14.42 -13.80 -18.26
C VAL A 30 13.77 -14.95 -17.48
N TYR A 31 13.21 -14.59 -16.33
CA TYR A 31 12.51 -15.52 -15.46
C TYR A 31 11.00 -15.55 -15.74
N PHE A 32 10.46 -14.41 -16.13
CA PHE A 32 9.06 -14.24 -16.49
C PHE A 32 8.93 -13.09 -17.50
N ASP A 33 8.00 -13.23 -18.44
CA ASP A 33 7.62 -12.23 -19.42
C ASP A 33 6.10 -12.07 -19.35
N ALA A 34 5.64 -10.95 -18.77
CA ALA A 34 4.23 -10.63 -18.70
C ALA A 34 3.75 -10.08 -20.04
N GLU A 35 2.49 -10.30 -20.37
CA GLU A 35 1.85 -9.64 -21.53
C GLU A 35 1.59 -8.15 -21.26
N ASP A 36 1.60 -7.77 -19.98
CA ASP A 36 1.43 -6.39 -19.49
C ASP A 36 2.70 -5.56 -19.68
N GLY A 37 2.53 -4.23 -19.77
CA GLY A 37 3.62 -3.31 -20.05
C GLY A 37 4.66 -3.16 -18.96
N HIS A 38 4.28 -3.30 -17.66
CA HIS A 38 5.19 -3.15 -16.54
C HIS A 38 4.90 -4.17 -15.44
N VAL A 39 5.95 -4.76 -14.88
CA VAL A 39 5.89 -5.42 -13.58
C VAL A 39 6.33 -4.39 -12.54
N LEU A 40 5.42 -3.99 -11.66
CA LEU A 40 5.64 -2.87 -10.75
C LEU A 40 6.24 -3.31 -9.41
N CYS A 41 5.90 -4.50 -8.94
CA CYS A 41 6.33 -4.98 -7.63
C CYS A 41 6.52 -6.50 -7.60
N LEU A 42 7.36 -6.94 -6.66
CA LEU A 42 7.63 -8.35 -6.37
C LEU A 42 7.49 -8.60 -4.87
N ALA A 43 6.95 -9.75 -4.50
CA ALA A 43 6.97 -10.27 -3.14
C ALA A 43 7.26 -11.78 -3.17
N ALA A 44 7.85 -12.32 -2.11
CA ALA A 44 8.10 -13.75 -2.02
C ALA A 44 7.66 -14.30 -0.65
N ASP A 45 7.25 -15.58 -0.66
CA ASP A 45 6.94 -16.36 0.52
C ASP A 45 7.38 -17.79 0.30
N GLY A 46 8.42 -18.24 1.02
CA GLY A 46 9.11 -19.49 0.75
C GLY A 46 9.63 -19.54 -0.69
N ASP A 47 9.27 -20.58 -1.44
CA ASP A 47 9.68 -20.77 -2.83
C ASP A 47 8.76 -20.04 -3.84
N ALA A 48 7.71 -19.37 -3.38
CA ALA A 48 6.78 -18.67 -4.24
C ALA A 48 7.20 -17.22 -4.43
N LEU A 49 7.36 -16.79 -5.69
CA LEU A 49 7.56 -15.40 -6.08
C LEU A 49 6.26 -14.87 -6.70
N TYR A 50 5.84 -13.69 -6.30
CA TYR A 50 4.66 -13.02 -6.83
C TYR A 50 5.06 -11.74 -7.54
N ALA A 51 4.39 -11.44 -8.65
CA ALA A 51 4.60 -10.26 -9.46
C ALA A 51 3.28 -9.51 -9.67
N GLY A 52 3.28 -8.20 -9.43
CA GLY A 52 2.14 -7.32 -9.66
C GLY A 52 2.39 -6.39 -10.84
N THR A 53 1.37 -6.24 -11.70
CA THR A 53 1.49 -5.53 -12.97
C THR A 53 0.68 -4.23 -13.02
N ASP A 54 0.97 -3.41 -14.04
CA ASP A 54 0.12 -2.31 -14.49
C ASP A 54 -0.84 -2.77 -15.61
N GLY A 55 -1.67 -1.86 -16.09
CA GLY A 55 -2.66 -2.13 -17.13
C GLY A 55 -3.94 -2.72 -16.56
N ASP A 56 -3.95 -4.00 -16.27
CA ASP A 56 -5.13 -4.72 -15.78
C ASP A 56 -5.06 -5.10 -14.30
N ALA A 57 -4.03 -4.64 -13.55
CA ALA A 57 -3.82 -4.93 -12.13
C ALA A 57 -3.81 -6.43 -11.78
N VAL A 58 -3.07 -7.21 -12.56
CA VAL A 58 -2.97 -8.67 -12.38
C VAL A 58 -1.84 -9.02 -11.40
N VAL A 59 -2.07 -10.04 -10.58
CA VAL A 59 -1.03 -10.68 -9.77
C VAL A 59 -0.75 -12.06 -10.32
N TYR A 60 0.52 -12.32 -10.60
CA TYR A 60 1.04 -13.61 -11.03
C TYR A 60 1.80 -14.30 -9.89
N ARG A 61 1.70 -15.60 -9.82
CA ARG A 61 2.58 -16.47 -9.05
C ARG A 61 3.58 -17.13 -9.99
N LEU A 62 4.86 -16.88 -9.78
CA LEU A 62 5.96 -17.39 -10.59
C LEU A 62 6.55 -18.66 -9.93
N ARG A 63 6.64 -19.74 -10.69
CA ARG A 63 7.14 -21.04 -10.20
C ARG A 63 8.40 -21.50 -10.93
N GLY A 64 9.04 -20.62 -11.69
CA GLY A 64 10.22 -20.89 -12.51
C GLY A 64 10.12 -20.19 -13.86
N PRO A 65 11.18 -20.29 -14.68
CA PRO A 65 11.18 -19.74 -16.02
C PRO A 65 9.94 -20.19 -16.79
N GLU A 66 9.22 -19.25 -17.39
CA GLU A 66 8.02 -19.51 -18.21
C GLU A 66 6.88 -20.27 -17.50
N ARG A 67 6.91 -20.32 -16.16
CA ARG A 67 5.85 -20.94 -15.36
C ARG A 67 5.19 -19.91 -14.47
N ALA A 68 4.15 -19.28 -14.98
CA ALA A 68 3.35 -18.33 -14.25
C ALA A 68 1.89 -18.78 -14.18
N GLU A 69 1.27 -18.52 -13.05
CA GLU A 69 -0.16 -18.72 -12.83
C GLU A 69 -0.75 -17.38 -12.43
N VAL A 70 -1.89 -17.01 -13.02
CA VAL A 70 -2.66 -15.85 -12.55
C VAL A 70 -3.25 -16.18 -11.19
N VAL A 71 -2.90 -15.40 -10.19
CA VAL A 71 -3.49 -15.49 -8.85
C VAL A 71 -4.84 -14.82 -8.85
N HIS A 72 -4.90 -13.60 -9.34
CA HIS A 72 -6.13 -12.82 -9.41
C HIS A 72 -5.96 -11.60 -10.30
N ASP A 73 -7.07 -11.18 -10.92
CA ASP A 73 -7.24 -9.93 -11.64
C ASP A 73 -8.07 -8.98 -10.76
N PHE A 74 -7.44 -7.89 -10.32
CA PHE A 74 -8.04 -6.98 -9.35
C PHE A 74 -8.70 -5.77 -10.02
N PRO A 75 -9.81 -5.26 -9.45
CA PRO A 75 -10.36 -3.99 -9.89
C PRO A 75 -9.36 -2.85 -9.67
N GLY A 76 -8.97 -2.21 -10.75
CA GLY A 76 -7.96 -1.14 -10.78
C GLY A 76 -7.20 -1.17 -12.09
N ASN A 77 -6.04 -0.53 -12.11
CA ASN A 77 -5.13 -0.57 -13.26
C ASN A 77 -3.65 -0.71 -12.87
N GLU A 78 -3.35 -0.76 -11.58
CA GLU A 78 -1.98 -0.94 -11.10
C GLU A 78 -1.95 -1.73 -9.80
N VAL A 79 -1.16 -2.80 -9.74
CA VAL A 79 -0.72 -3.42 -8.48
C VAL A 79 0.61 -2.80 -8.09
N THR A 80 0.57 -1.82 -7.21
CA THR A 80 1.75 -1.01 -6.86
C THR A 80 2.59 -1.59 -5.74
N ALA A 81 2.00 -2.43 -4.89
CA ALA A 81 2.72 -3.11 -3.83
C ALA A 81 2.12 -4.49 -3.54
N LEU A 82 3.00 -5.40 -3.18
CA LEU A 82 2.71 -6.74 -2.71
C LEU A 82 3.48 -7.03 -1.42
N ALA A 83 2.86 -7.80 -0.54
CA ALA A 83 3.55 -8.46 0.56
C ALA A 83 3.02 -9.88 0.67
N ALA A 84 3.88 -10.84 0.99
CA ALA A 84 3.49 -12.23 1.11
C ALA A 84 4.13 -12.82 2.38
N ARG A 85 3.35 -13.61 3.12
CA ARG A 85 3.78 -14.27 4.35
C ARG A 85 2.83 -15.41 4.71
N ASP A 86 3.39 -16.59 5.03
CA ASP A 86 2.66 -17.76 5.54
C ASP A 86 1.47 -18.16 4.65
N GLY A 87 1.64 -18.08 3.33
CA GLY A 87 0.60 -18.39 2.33
C GLY A 87 -0.43 -17.30 2.11
N MET A 88 -0.34 -16.18 2.81
CA MET A 88 -1.19 -15.01 2.62
C MET A 88 -0.50 -13.96 1.75
N ILE A 89 -1.24 -13.32 0.87
CA ILE A 89 -0.76 -12.22 0.05
C ILE A 89 -1.61 -10.98 0.34
N ALA A 90 -0.95 -9.86 0.67
CA ALA A 90 -1.56 -8.54 0.68
C ALA A 90 -1.28 -7.84 -0.66
N VAL A 91 -2.30 -7.23 -1.23
CA VAL A 91 -2.25 -6.61 -2.57
C VAL A 91 -2.78 -5.19 -2.50
N ALA A 92 -1.97 -4.23 -2.92
CA ALA A 92 -2.40 -2.86 -3.16
C ALA A 92 -2.75 -2.67 -4.64
N ALA A 93 -4.03 -2.86 -4.96
CA ALA A 93 -4.57 -2.61 -6.29
C ALA A 93 -5.16 -1.21 -6.36
N ASN A 94 -4.59 -0.35 -7.19
CA ASN A 94 -4.98 1.05 -7.31
C ASN A 94 -5.65 1.33 -8.66
N GLU A 95 -6.55 2.31 -8.66
CA GLU A 95 -7.08 2.95 -9.86
C GLU A 95 -6.36 4.29 -10.02
N MET A 96 -5.30 4.32 -10.84
CA MET A 96 -4.49 5.52 -11.06
C MET A 96 -4.96 6.26 -12.31
N PRO A 97 -5.05 7.61 -12.26
CA PRO A 97 -5.42 8.39 -13.44
C PRO A 97 -4.35 8.28 -14.53
N ALA A 98 -4.79 8.17 -15.77
CA ALA A 98 -3.89 8.13 -16.92
C ALA A 98 -2.89 9.32 -16.91
N PRO A 99 -1.62 9.12 -17.30
CA PRO A 99 -0.64 10.18 -17.39
C PRO A 99 -1.13 11.28 -18.33
N ARG A 100 -1.10 12.54 -17.88
CA ARG A 100 -1.40 13.67 -18.77
C ARG A 100 -0.38 13.71 -19.91
N ARG A 101 -0.83 13.57 -21.14
CA ARG A 101 0.01 13.81 -22.32
C ARG A 101 0.44 15.28 -22.31
N VAL A 102 1.70 15.54 -22.00
CA VAL A 102 2.29 16.87 -22.15
C VAL A 102 2.57 17.08 -23.64
N THR A 103 1.70 17.81 -24.30
CA THR A 103 1.98 18.24 -25.69
C THR A 103 3.13 19.25 -25.68
N SER A 104 4.06 19.11 -26.62
CA SER A 104 5.34 19.82 -26.65
C SER A 104 5.26 21.36 -26.71
N LYS A 105 4.07 21.92 -26.92
CA LYS A 105 3.83 23.37 -26.96
C LYS A 105 3.92 24.09 -25.60
N ASN A 106 3.88 23.38 -24.48
CA ASN A 106 3.88 23.98 -23.13
C ASN A 106 5.16 23.75 -22.33
N ARG A 107 6.29 23.49 -22.98
CA ARG A 107 7.58 23.23 -22.32
C ARG A 107 8.19 24.42 -21.53
N ARG A 108 7.59 25.62 -21.59
CA ARG A 108 8.18 26.82 -20.98
C ARG A 108 7.55 27.31 -19.70
N SER A 109 6.53 26.68 -19.17
CA SER A 109 5.96 27.11 -17.90
C SER A 109 5.40 25.96 -17.09
N LYS A 110 5.96 25.79 -15.96
CA LYS A 110 5.63 25.09 -14.71
C LYS A 110 6.55 23.92 -14.45
N ALA A 111 7.35 24.09 -13.38
CA ALA A 111 7.84 22.97 -12.59
C ALA A 111 6.73 21.93 -12.50
N ALA A 112 7.04 20.68 -12.86
CA ALA A 112 6.08 19.60 -12.76
C ALA A 112 5.48 19.66 -11.35
N SER A 113 4.16 19.74 -11.26
CA SER A 113 3.48 19.77 -9.97
C SER A 113 3.95 18.55 -9.18
N ARG A 114 4.61 18.80 -8.05
CA ARG A 114 5.03 17.75 -7.12
C ARG A 114 3.85 17.13 -6.35
N THR A 115 2.63 17.51 -6.70
CA THR A 115 1.44 16.97 -6.08
C THR A 115 1.27 15.51 -6.53
N PRO A 116 1.22 14.55 -5.61
CA PRO A 116 0.94 13.16 -5.94
C PRO A 116 -0.36 13.07 -6.74
N ARG A 117 -0.40 12.16 -7.71
CA ARG A 117 -1.63 11.95 -8.47
C ARG A 117 -2.69 11.38 -7.53
N PRO A 118 -3.87 11.99 -7.44
CA PRO A 118 -4.96 11.38 -6.71
C PRO A 118 -5.33 10.07 -7.42
N GLY A 119 -5.31 8.98 -6.70
CA GLY A 119 -5.75 7.67 -7.15
C GLY A 119 -6.79 7.13 -6.17
N LYS A 120 -7.37 5.97 -6.48
CA LYS A 120 -8.21 5.23 -5.53
C LYS A 120 -7.50 3.94 -5.15
N GLY A 121 -7.26 3.76 -3.87
CA GLY A 121 -6.59 2.59 -3.32
C GLY A 121 -7.57 1.50 -2.91
N ARG A 122 -7.18 0.26 -3.17
CA ARG A 122 -7.88 -0.94 -2.68
C ARG A 122 -6.84 -1.89 -2.10
N LEU A 123 -7.04 -2.23 -0.83
CA LEU A 123 -6.26 -3.26 -0.17
C LEU A 123 -7.03 -4.57 -0.21
N TRP A 124 -6.37 -5.60 -0.71
CA TRP A 124 -6.90 -6.95 -0.77
C TRP A 124 -6.01 -7.90 0.00
N ARG A 125 -6.62 -8.95 0.50
CA ARG A 125 -5.96 -10.14 1.00
C ARG A 125 -6.34 -11.31 0.10
N VAL A 126 -5.36 -12.12 -0.27
CA VAL A 126 -5.59 -13.41 -0.91
C VAL A 126 -5.04 -14.47 0.04
N ASP A 127 -5.85 -15.43 0.42
CA ASP A 127 -5.44 -16.55 1.27
C ASP A 127 -4.81 -17.70 0.45
N ALA A 128 -4.33 -18.70 1.14
CA ALA A 128 -3.66 -19.85 0.50
C ALA A 128 -4.56 -20.63 -0.46
N ASP A 129 -5.88 -20.54 -0.28
CA ASP A 129 -6.89 -21.19 -1.14
C ASP A 129 -7.22 -20.33 -2.38
N GLY A 130 -6.58 -19.16 -2.52
CA GLY A 130 -6.79 -18.22 -3.64
C GLY A 130 -8.04 -17.34 -3.48
N ARG A 131 -8.67 -17.33 -2.31
CA ARG A 131 -9.82 -16.48 -2.04
C ARG A 131 -9.38 -15.04 -1.80
N ALA A 132 -9.85 -14.13 -2.63
CA ALA A 132 -9.60 -12.70 -2.49
C ALA A 132 -10.68 -12.00 -1.66
N GLU A 133 -10.28 -11.22 -0.67
CA GLU A 133 -11.14 -10.39 0.17
C GLU A 133 -10.62 -8.96 0.20
N ARG A 134 -11.49 -7.98 -0.07
CA ARG A 134 -11.14 -6.57 0.06
C ARG A 134 -11.21 -6.14 1.53
N LEU A 135 -10.08 -5.77 2.09
CA LEU A 135 -9.96 -5.35 3.48
C LEU A 135 -10.21 -3.86 3.68
N HIS A 136 -9.71 -3.03 2.76
CA HIS A 136 -9.80 -1.58 2.89
C HIS A 136 -9.92 -0.88 1.54
N ARG A 137 -10.45 0.36 1.53
CA ARG A 137 -10.48 1.24 0.37
C ARG A 137 -10.18 2.68 0.77
N HIS A 138 -9.52 3.39 -0.12
CA HIS A 138 -9.30 4.82 -0.04
C HIS A 138 -9.74 5.46 -1.36
N ASP A 139 -10.75 6.34 -1.30
CA ASP A 139 -11.35 6.88 -2.53
C ASP A 139 -10.62 8.15 -3.04
N ASP A 140 -9.81 8.80 -2.19
CA ASP A 140 -9.05 10.01 -2.49
C ASP A 140 -7.53 9.84 -2.39
N GLY A 141 -7.05 8.60 -2.30
CA GLY A 141 -5.65 8.26 -2.14
C GLY A 141 -5.35 6.86 -2.66
N HIS A 142 -4.08 6.54 -2.80
CA HIS A 142 -3.60 5.25 -3.27
C HIS A 142 -2.57 4.69 -2.29
N PHE A 143 -2.32 3.39 -2.38
CA PHE A 143 -1.36 2.68 -1.54
C PHE A 143 -0.07 2.44 -2.30
N THR A 144 1.07 2.61 -1.64
CA THR A 144 2.40 2.58 -2.27
C THR A 144 3.33 1.55 -1.65
N ALA A 145 3.05 1.10 -0.44
CA ALA A 145 3.88 0.13 0.27
C ALA A 145 3.03 -0.82 1.10
N LEU A 146 3.46 -2.07 1.20
CA LEU A 146 2.84 -3.09 2.03
C LEU A 146 3.92 -3.86 2.80
N ALA A 147 3.59 -4.24 4.02
CA ALA A 147 4.31 -5.25 4.78
C ALA A 147 3.31 -6.10 5.59
N ILE A 148 3.67 -7.32 5.93
CA ILE A 148 2.89 -8.21 6.80
C ILE A 148 3.74 -8.51 8.03
N ASP A 149 3.23 -8.12 9.19
CA ASP A 149 3.87 -8.36 10.49
C ASP A 149 3.76 -9.84 10.91
N GLU A 150 4.45 -10.22 11.98
CA GLU A 150 4.47 -11.60 12.49
C GLU A 150 3.11 -12.12 12.94
N ASP A 151 2.24 -11.23 13.42
CA ASP A 151 0.88 -11.54 13.83
C ASP A 151 -0.14 -11.55 12.66
N GLY A 152 0.32 -11.36 11.41
CA GLY A 152 -0.51 -11.26 10.22
C GLY A 152 -1.18 -9.89 10.02
N THR A 153 -0.82 -8.89 10.82
CA THR A 153 -1.26 -7.51 10.60
C THR A 153 -0.62 -6.95 9.33
N ILE A 154 -1.43 -6.35 8.48
CA ILE A 154 -0.95 -5.70 7.26
C ILE A 154 -0.68 -4.23 7.55
N LEU A 155 0.55 -3.78 7.26
CA LEU A 155 0.94 -2.38 7.27
C LEU A 155 0.82 -1.83 5.85
N VAL A 156 0.12 -0.71 5.71
CA VAL A 156 -0.21 -0.11 4.41
C VAL A 156 0.28 1.32 4.36
N GLY A 157 1.26 1.60 3.52
CA GLY A 157 1.76 2.94 3.28
C GLY A 157 0.92 3.69 2.24
N GLU A 158 0.55 4.92 2.56
CA GLU A 158 -0.21 5.79 1.66
C GLU A 158 0.71 6.64 0.78
N GLY A 159 0.26 6.89 -0.46
CA GLY A 159 0.97 7.69 -1.46
C GLY A 159 0.63 9.18 -1.45
N LYS A 160 -0.19 9.65 -0.54
CA LYS A 160 -0.68 11.04 -0.53
C LYS A 160 -0.50 11.77 0.81
N GLU A 161 -0.71 11.10 1.92
CA GLU A 161 -0.82 11.75 3.23
C GLU A 161 0.24 11.26 4.24
N GLY A 162 1.26 10.51 3.80
CA GLY A 162 2.38 10.10 4.67
C GLY A 162 2.00 9.14 5.79
N ARG A 163 0.83 8.51 5.70
CA ARG A 163 0.33 7.63 6.75
C ARG A 163 0.68 6.17 6.50
N ILE A 164 0.88 5.46 7.58
CA ILE A 164 0.89 4.01 7.58
C ILE A 164 -0.33 3.54 8.37
N LEU A 165 -1.17 2.77 7.70
CA LEU A 165 -2.33 2.15 8.32
C LEU A 165 -1.97 0.75 8.82
N ARG A 166 -2.55 0.34 9.95
CA ARG A 166 -2.59 -1.06 10.39
C ARG A 166 -3.96 -1.64 10.07
N VAL A 167 -3.96 -2.76 9.36
CA VAL A 167 -5.18 -3.50 9.03
C VAL A 167 -5.03 -4.89 9.61
N GLY A 168 -5.89 -5.25 10.54
CA GLY A 168 -5.84 -6.55 11.21
C GLY A 168 -6.07 -7.72 10.25
N PRO A 169 -5.56 -8.93 10.61
CA PRO A 169 -5.64 -10.12 9.75
C PRO A 169 -7.06 -10.62 9.53
N TYR A 170 -7.98 -10.26 10.40
CA TYR A 170 -9.38 -10.66 10.31
C TYR A 170 -10.29 -9.45 10.38
N ALA A 171 -11.30 -9.41 9.51
CA ALA A 171 -12.47 -8.60 9.72
C ALA A 171 -13.17 -9.14 10.99
N ASN A 172 -12.78 -8.64 12.16
CA ASN A 172 -13.46 -9.00 13.40
C ASN A 172 -14.93 -8.65 13.27
N ALA A 173 -15.79 -9.49 13.84
CA ALA A 173 -17.25 -9.45 13.81
C ALA A 173 -17.84 -8.03 14.02
N GLY A 174 -17.80 -7.21 12.99
CA GLY A 174 -18.21 -5.80 13.03
C GLY A 174 -18.03 -5.04 11.74
N GLY A 175 -17.49 -5.65 10.69
CA GLY A 175 -17.33 -5.01 9.38
C GLY A 175 -15.97 -5.28 8.73
N PRO A 176 -15.77 -4.83 7.49
CA PRO A 176 -14.49 -4.94 6.80
C PRO A 176 -13.37 -4.34 7.65
N GLY A 177 -12.24 -5.01 7.68
CA GLY A 177 -11.10 -4.79 8.58
C GLY A 177 -10.88 -3.33 8.93
N THR A 178 -10.93 -3.03 10.23
CA THR A 178 -10.79 -1.66 10.73
C THR A 178 -9.36 -1.22 10.47
N ALA A 179 -9.17 -0.40 9.45
CA ALA A 179 -7.91 0.28 9.23
C ALA A 179 -7.75 1.37 10.29
N ALA A 180 -6.62 1.35 10.99
CA ALA A 180 -6.27 2.38 11.96
C ALA A 180 -4.95 3.03 11.55
N THR A 181 -4.87 4.35 11.62
CA THR A 181 -3.60 5.05 11.44
C THR A 181 -2.65 4.65 12.55
N TRP A 182 -1.48 4.14 12.16
CA TRP A 182 -0.42 3.74 13.07
C TRP A 182 0.69 4.77 13.13
N VAL A 183 1.07 5.31 11.98
CA VAL A 183 2.07 6.35 11.84
C VAL A 183 1.50 7.44 10.94
N ASP A 184 1.80 8.69 11.27
CA ASP A 184 1.48 9.88 10.47
C ASP A 184 2.71 10.79 10.47
N VAL A 185 3.26 11.08 9.30
CA VAL A 185 4.46 11.89 9.12
C VAL A 185 4.19 13.03 8.14
N ASP A 186 5.00 14.07 8.21
CA ASP A 186 4.84 15.26 7.37
C ASP A 186 5.10 15.01 5.87
N GLU A 187 5.89 13.99 5.54
CA GLU A 187 6.15 13.58 4.17
C GLU A 187 4.93 12.90 3.58
N ARG A 188 4.68 13.15 2.29
CA ARG A 188 3.42 12.74 1.66
C ARG A 188 3.34 11.29 1.23
N GLN A 189 4.47 10.60 1.03
CA GLN A 189 4.49 9.27 0.45
C GLN A 189 5.30 8.31 1.31
N VAL A 190 4.75 7.18 1.64
CA VAL A 190 5.48 6.04 2.21
C VAL A 190 5.85 5.11 1.06
N LEU A 191 7.15 4.98 0.77
CA LEU A 191 7.64 4.26 -0.40
C LEU A 191 7.95 2.79 -0.13
N ALA A 192 8.37 2.46 1.08
CA ALA A 192 8.63 1.09 1.51
C ALA A 192 8.49 0.94 3.02
N ILE A 193 8.14 -0.25 3.46
CA ILE A 193 8.03 -0.64 4.87
C ILE A 193 8.75 -1.97 5.01
N ASP A 194 9.60 -2.09 6.03
CA ASP A 194 10.28 -3.34 6.40
C ASP A 194 10.00 -3.66 7.86
N VAL A 195 9.56 -4.89 8.10
CA VAL A 195 9.24 -5.45 9.43
C VAL A 195 10.14 -6.64 9.79
N GLY A 196 11.16 -6.92 8.96
CA GLY A 196 12.04 -8.08 9.14
C GLY A 196 13.11 -7.93 10.22
N GLY A 197 13.28 -6.75 10.81
CA GLY A 197 14.25 -6.47 11.88
C GLY A 197 13.59 -6.39 13.26
N ASP A 198 14.42 -6.07 14.28
CA ASP A 198 13.95 -5.88 15.67
C ASP A 198 12.84 -4.82 15.79
N ARG A 199 12.83 -3.88 14.88
CA ARG A 199 11.86 -2.77 14.83
C ARG A 199 11.53 -2.42 13.40
N PRO A 200 10.25 -2.14 13.10
CA PRO A 200 9.87 -1.69 11.78
C PRO A 200 10.61 -0.42 11.36
N VAL A 201 11.00 -0.39 10.10
CA VAL A 201 11.56 0.78 9.44
C VAL A 201 10.73 1.11 8.20
N PHE A 202 10.69 2.38 7.84
CA PHE A 202 10.04 2.80 6.60
C PHE A 202 10.75 3.98 5.98
N VAL A 203 10.59 4.15 4.68
CA VAL A 203 11.15 5.26 3.93
C VAL A 203 10.03 6.07 3.28
N THR A 204 10.27 7.37 3.20
CA THR A 204 9.34 8.31 2.61
C THR A 204 9.92 8.97 1.37
N GLY A 205 9.03 9.49 0.52
CA GLY A 205 9.34 10.33 -0.63
C GLY A 205 8.91 11.77 -0.38
N ASP A 206 9.31 12.65 -1.31
CA ASP A 206 8.91 14.06 -1.32
C ASP A 206 9.48 14.92 -0.16
N SER A 207 10.58 14.59 0.26
CA SER A 207 11.62 14.86 1.24
C SER A 207 12.03 13.49 1.78
N ALA A 208 13.01 12.87 1.13
CA ALA A 208 13.41 11.50 1.46
C ALA A 208 13.86 11.40 2.92
N ALA A 209 13.22 10.53 3.69
CA ALA A 209 13.58 10.24 5.07
C ALA A 209 13.51 8.73 5.33
N LEU A 210 14.33 8.29 6.27
CA LEU A 210 14.31 6.94 6.82
C LEU A 210 13.88 7.01 8.28
N TYR A 211 12.82 6.33 8.60
CA TYR A 211 12.27 6.25 9.95
C TYR A 211 12.45 4.86 10.54
N ARG A 212 12.67 4.83 11.84
CA ARG A 212 12.60 3.61 12.64
C ARG A 212 11.52 3.80 13.70
N VAL A 213 10.59 2.87 13.77
CA VAL A 213 9.56 2.90 14.80
C VAL A 213 10.16 2.55 16.15
N THR A 214 9.90 3.38 17.16
CA THR A 214 10.32 3.15 18.54
C THR A 214 9.16 2.60 19.35
N GLU A 215 9.45 1.81 20.38
CA GLU A 215 8.42 1.22 21.26
C GLU A 215 7.74 2.22 22.20
N ALA A 216 8.28 3.43 22.31
CA ALA A 216 7.70 4.44 23.16
C ALA A 216 6.38 4.92 22.54
N ALA A 217 5.28 4.37 23.03
CA ALA A 217 3.98 4.99 22.81
C ALA A 217 4.03 6.41 23.39
N PRO A 218 3.53 7.43 22.66
CA PRO A 218 3.41 8.77 23.23
C PRO A 218 2.48 8.70 24.47
N ASP A 219 2.82 9.50 25.48
CA ASP A 219 1.99 9.59 26.70
C ASP A 219 0.56 10.07 26.35
N GLU A 220 0.44 10.77 25.24
CA GLU A 220 -0.82 11.31 24.73
C GLU A 220 -0.86 11.21 23.20
N ALA A 221 -1.98 10.77 22.66
CA ALA A 221 -2.27 10.80 21.23
C ALA A 221 -3.53 11.61 20.95
N LEU A 222 -3.45 12.51 19.98
CA LEU A 222 -4.58 13.33 19.55
C LEU A 222 -5.10 12.81 18.19
N TRP A 223 -6.39 12.59 18.11
CA TRP A 223 -7.09 12.35 16.86
C TRP A 223 -8.16 13.39 16.62
N THR A 224 -8.15 14.01 15.45
CA THR A 224 -9.17 14.99 15.04
C THR A 224 -9.94 14.44 13.84
N SER A 225 -11.27 14.37 13.97
CA SER A 225 -12.12 13.96 12.87
C SER A 225 -12.18 15.03 11.77
N LYS A 226 -12.47 14.61 10.55
CA LYS A 226 -12.98 15.55 9.54
C LYS A 226 -14.28 16.21 10.05
N VAL A 227 -14.54 17.41 9.57
CA VAL A 227 -15.83 18.08 9.82
C VAL A 227 -16.94 17.23 9.20
N LEU A 228 -17.95 16.92 9.98
CA LEU A 228 -19.15 16.28 9.50
C LEU A 228 -20.19 17.34 9.19
N ASP A 229 -20.38 17.64 7.92
CA ASP A 229 -21.45 18.50 7.44
C ASP A 229 -22.74 17.69 7.37
N ALA A 230 -23.74 18.12 8.11
CA ALA A 230 -25.07 17.49 8.11
C ALA A 230 -26.00 18.07 7.02
N GLU A 231 -25.51 19.07 6.22
CA GLU A 231 -26.26 19.77 5.14
C GLU A 231 -27.55 20.46 5.62
N PHE A 232 -28.09 20.04 6.76
CA PHE A 232 -29.32 20.54 7.36
C PHE A 232 -29.13 20.80 8.84
N ARG A 233 -30.06 21.54 9.45
CA ARG A 233 -30.10 21.72 10.89
C ARG A 233 -30.33 20.37 11.56
N ALA A 234 -29.28 19.82 12.17
CA ALA A 234 -29.27 18.52 12.79
C ALA A 234 -29.17 18.59 14.32
N ARG A 235 -29.70 17.59 14.99
CA ARG A 235 -29.38 17.29 16.37
C ARG A 235 -28.41 16.13 16.40
N TRP A 236 -27.23 16.34 16.96
CA TRP A 236 -26.26 15.28 17.15
C TRP A 236 -26.73 14.30 18.22
N GLY A 237 -26.52 13.02 17.98
CA GLY A 237 -26.88 11.96 18.88
C GLY A 237 -25.87 11.74 20.02
N ARG A 238 -25.58 10.50 20.28
CA ARG A 238 -24.62 10.06 21.30
C ARG A 238 -23.30 9.69 20.65
N LEU A 239 -22.20 10.06 21.31
CA LEU A 239 -20.87 9.58 20.97
C LEU A 239 -20.59 8.32 21.79
N ASP A 240 -20.30 7.21 21.11
CA ASP A 240 -19.87 5.97 21.72
C ASP A 240 -18.48 5.60 21.23
N TRP A 241 -17.67 5.01 22.09
CA TRP A 241 -16.37 4.52 21.74
C TRP A 241 -16.12 3.14 22.36
N ARG A 242 -15.24 2.38 21.71
CA ARG A 242 -14.78 1.08 22.21
C ARG A 242 -13.26 1.03 22.12
N GLY A 243 -12.61 0.68 23.23
CA GLY A 243 -11.15 0.62 23.29
C GLY A 243 -10.65 0.37 24.70
N ARG A 244 -9.32 0.42 24.85
CA ARG A 244 -8.63 0.34 26.15
C ARG A 244 -7.86 1.63 26.36
N GLY A 245 -7.79 2.09 27.62
CA GLY A 245 -7.07 3.32 28.00
C GLY A 245 -8.00 4.45 28.41
N ARG A 246 -7.40 5.62 28.69
CA ARG A 246 -8.14 6.84 29.05
C ARG A 246 -8.36 7.63 27.75
N VAL A 247 -9.60 8.00 27.48
CA VAL A 247 -9.96 8.80 26.32
C VAL A 247 -10.69 10.04 26.80
N GLN A 248 -10.30 11.21 26.26
CA GLN A 248 -10.99 12.49 26.46
C GLN A 248 -11.56 12.93 25.11
N PHE A 249 -12.87 13.20 25.09
CA PHE A 249 -13.52 13.72 23.90
C PHE A 249 -13.73 15.22 24.03
N GLN A 250 -13.43 15.91 22.94
CA GLN A 250 -13.81 17.30 22.74
C GLN A 250 -14.62 17.38 21.44
N THR A 251 -15.76 18.04 21.49
CA THR A 251 -16.60 18.26 20.32
C THR A 251 -16.81 19.73 20.11
N ARG A 252 -16.84 20.13 18.86
CA ARG A 252 -17.19 21.49 18.47
C ARG A 252 -18.26 21.42 17.39
N SER A 253 -19.22 22.33 17.46
CA SER A 253 -20.23 22.50 16.41
C SER A 253 -20.31 23.97 16.03
N GLY A 254 -20.56 24.23 14.76
CA GLY A 254 -20.66 25.57 14.21
C GLY A 254 -21.32 25.56 12.83
N ASN A 255 -21.49 26.73 12.23
CA ASN A 255 -22.02 26.88 10.88
C ASN A 255 -20.91 27.15 9.86
N THR A 256 -19.65 27.07 10.25
CA THR A 256 -18.48 27.27 9.40
C THR A 256 -17.49 26.12 9.59
N GLU A 257 -16.79 25.75 8.53
CA GLU A 257 -15.74 24.73 8.57
C GLU A 257 -14.51 25.18 9.36
N GLU A 258 -14.25 26.48 9.36
CA GLU A 258 -13.14 27.08 10.11
C GLU A 258 -13.60 27.61 11.47
N PRO A 259 -12.72 27.57 12.49
CA PRO A 259 -13.01 28.02 13.84
C PRO A 259 -13.12 29.52 13.98
#